data_f9d5e8eeebff2df7fa8bdfca2f9e806e
#
_entry.id   f9d5e8eeebff2df7fa8bdfca2f9e806e
#
_cell.length_a   1.000
_cell.length_b   1.000
_cell.length_c   1.000
_cell.angle_alpha   90.00
_cell.angle_beta   90.00
_cell.angle_gamma   90.00
#
_symmetry.space_group_name_H-M   'P 1'
#
loop_
_entity.id
_entity.type
_entity.pdbx_description
1 polymer ?
#
loop_
_entity_poly.entity_id
_entity_poly.type
_entity_poly.pdbx_seq_one_letter_code
_entity_poly.pdbx_strand_id
1 'polypeptide(L)'
;MKRALVVLLLFSVYCPGALSNTTRKQQSIIAQWTARNICKMGVNEFYSMDEYKIAVLFEEQTSMKYEDIPIEPSDSERNRITSQLTGYILSVCPDQMEVYKNR
;
A
#
# COMPACT_ATOMS: atom_id res chain seq x y z
N MET A 1 5.67 -7.07 8.25
CA MET A 1 4.52 -6.17 8.23
C MET A 1 3.91 -5.89 9.60
N LYS A 2 4.26 -6.68 10.59
CA LYS A 2 3.69 -6.47 11.93
C LYS A 2 4.03 -5.12 12.52
N ARG A 3 5.26 -4.64 12.27
CA ARG A 3 5.66 -3.35 12.78
C ARG A 3 4.90 -2.20 12.14
N ALA A 4 4.59 -2.33 10.85
CA ALA A 4 3.79 -1.34 10.16
C ALA A 4 2.41 -1.24 10.78
N LEU A 5 1.81 -2.39 11.10
CA LEU A 5 0.51 -2.39 11.75
C LEU A 5 0.55 -1.73 13.12
N VAL A 6 1.62 -1.98 13.86
CA VAL A 6 1.76 -1.37 15.19
C VAL A 6 1.89 0.15 15.07
N VAL A 7 2.72 0.60 14.14
CA VAL A 7 2.90 2.03 13.91
C VAL A 7 1.58 2.67 13.50
N LEU A 8 0.83 2.00 12.65
CA LEU A 8 -0.48 2.45 12.22
C LEU A 8 -1.43 2.63 13.39
N LEU A 9 -1.46 1.63 14.24
CA LEU A 9 -2.34 1.67 15.41
C LEU A 9 -1.99 2.82 16.35
N LEU A 10 -0.70 3.07 16.52
CA LEU A 10 -0.26 4.17 17.35
C LEU A 10 -0.71 5.52 16.80
N PHE A 11 -0.59 5.70 15.50
CA PHE A 11 -1.06 6.92 14.87
C PHE A 11 -2.55 7.10 15.04
N SER A 12 -3.30 6.04 14.86
CA SER A 12 -4.75 6.08 15.03
C SER A 12 -5.14 6.50 16.43
N VAL A 13 -4.40 6.04 17.43
CA VAL A 13 -4.66 6.38 18.83
C VAL A 13 -4.36 7.85 19.09
N TYR A 14 -3.25 8.36 18.57
CA TYR A 14 -2.85 9.73 18.90
C TYR A 14 -3.62 10.78 18.13
N CYS A 15 -3.93 10.53 16.88
CA CYS A 15 -4.60 11.53 16.05
C CYS A 15 -5.66 10.87 15.18
N PRO A 16 -6.72 10.36 15.79
CA PRO A 16 -7.68 9.53 15.08
C PRO A 16 -8.35 10.19 13.89
N GLY A 17 -8.60 11.48 13.95
CA GLY A 17 -9.29 12.15 12.85
C GLY A 17 -8.36 12.61 11.75
N ALA A 18 -7.20 13.13 12.13
CA ALA A 18 -6.29 13.76 11.17
C ALA A 18 -5.41 12.77 10.44
N LEU A 19 -4.98 11.71 11.12
CA LEU A 19 -3.98 10.80 10.57
C LEU A 19 -4.55 9.64 9.79
N SER A 20 -5.87 9.45 9.83
CA SER A 20 -6.50 8.38 9.07
C SER A 20 -6.82 8.79 7.64
N ASN A 21 -6.61 10.07 7.30
CA ASN A 21 -6.96 10.56 5.97
C ASN A 21 -5.74 10.65 5.06
N THR A 22 -5.81 9.94 3.94
CA THR A 22 -4.83 10.09 2.88
C THR A 22 -5.37 11.05 1.84
N THR A 23 -4.49 11.77 1.17
CA THR A 23 -4.90 12.59 0.04
C THR A 23 -5.14 11.68 -1.16
N ARG A 24 -5.86 12.20 -2.16
CA ARG A 24 -6.07 11.45 -3.40
C ARG A 24 -4.76 11.13 -4.08
N LYS A 25 -3.81 12.06 -4.01
CA LYS A 25 -2.49 11.85 -4.58
C LYS A 25 -1.77 10.72 -3.86
N GLN A 26 -1.82 10.69 -2.54
CA GLN A 26 -1.20 9.62 -1.76
C GLN A 26 -1.83 8.27 -2.08
N GLN A 27 -3.15 8.22 -2.17
CA GLN A 27 -3.87 7.00 -2.51
C GLN A 27 -3.42 6.45 -3.86
N SER A 28 -3.31 7.34 -4.84
CA SER A 28 -2.90 6.96 -6.18
C SER A 28 -1.46 6.46 -6.20
N ILE A 29 -0.57 7.14 -5.49
CA ILE A 29 0.83 6.72 -5.42
C ILE A 29 0.97 5.37 -4.76
N ILE A 30 0.27 5.15 -3.66
CA ILE A 30 0.30 3.88 -2.94
C ILE A 30 -0.20 2.75 -3.83
N ALA A 31 -1.35 2.96 -4.48
CA ALA A 31 -1.95 1.95 -5.33
C ALA A 31 -1.04 1.60 -6.51
N GLN A 32 -0.52 2.60 -7.19
CA GLN A 32 0.33 2.38 -8.35
C GLN A 32 1.67 1.77 -7.97
N TRP A 33 2.26 2.23 -6.89
CA TRP A 33 3.53 1.67 -6.42
C TRP A 33 3.36 0.19 -6.08
N THR A 34 2.32 -0.13 -5.32
CA THR A 34 2.05 -1.50 -4.91
C THR A 34 1.82 -2.38 -6.13
N ALA A 35 0.94 -1.94 -7.03
CA ALA A 35 0.62 -2.72 -8.22
C ALA A 35 1.83 -2.91 -9.13
N ARG A 36 2.62 -1.88 -9.30
CA ARG A 36 3.82 -1.94 -10.13
C ARG A 36 4.80 -2.98 -9.61
N ASN A 37 5.00 -2.99 -8.30
CA ASN A 37 5.91 -3.97 -7.71
C ASN A 37 5.34 -5.38 -7.74
N ILE A 38 4.03 -5.50 -7.54
CA ILE A 38 3.37 -6.80 -7.69
C ILE A 38 3.57 -7.35 -9.09
N CYS A 39 3.39 -6.52 -10.10
CA CYS A 39 3.58 -6.95 -11.48
C CYS A 39 5.03 -7.26 -11.80
N LYS A 40 5.96 -6.57 -11.15
CA LYS A 40 7.38 -6.77 -11.40
C LYS A 40 7.93 -8.02 -10.74
N MET A 41 7.58 -8.26 -9.47
CA MET A 41 8.18 -9.35 -8.71
C MET A 41 7.21 -10.48 -8.36
N GLY A 42 5.92 -10.27 -8.54
CA GLY A 42 4.91 -11.23 -8.18
C GLY A 42 4.30 -10.95 -6.82
N VAL A 43 3.04 -11.37 -6.66
CA VAL A 43 2.29 -11.13 -5.44
C VAL A 43 2.99 -11.75 -4.22
N ASN A 44 3.38 -13.01 -4.35
CA ASN A 44 3.95 -13.73 -3.22
C ASN A 44 5.26 -13.11 -2.75
N GLU A 45 6.12 -12.74 -3.68
CA GLU A 45 7.38 -12.12 -3.33
C GLU A 45 7.20 -10.75 -2.71
N PHE A 46 6.29 -9.95 -3.27
CA PHE A 46 6.02 -8.63 -2.74
C PHE A 46 5.57 -8.71 -1.28
N TYR A 47 4.61 -9.57 -0.99
CA TYR A 47 4.04 -9.66 0.35
C TYR A 47 4.92 -10.44 1.33
N SER A 48 5.99 -11.07 0.84
CA SER A 48 6.95 -11.73 1.72
C SER A 48 8.07 -10.79 2.20
N MET A 49 8.17 -9.61 1.62
CA MET A 49 9.19 -8.64 2.04
C MET A 49 8.90 -8.15 3.46
N ASP A 50 9.97 -7.92 4.22
CA ASP A 50 9.78 -7.35 5.55
C ASP A 50 9.45 -5.86 5.43
N GLU A 51 8.97 -5.31 6.52
CA GLU A 51 8.53 -3.93 6.54
C GLU A 51 9.63 -2.94 6.24
N TYR A 52 10.83 -3.21 6.72
CA TYR A 52 11.95 -2.31 6.48
C TYR A 52 12.26 -2.23 4.99
N LYS A 53 12.29 -3.36 4.32
CA LYS A 53 12.52 -3.41 2.87
C LYS A 53 11.42 -2.68 2.11
N ILE A 54 10.19 -2.87 2.51
CA ILE A 54 9.06 -2.19 1.87
C ILE A 54 9.20 -0.69 2.03
N ALA A 55 9.54 -0.23 3.23
CA ALA A 55 9.69 1.21 3.49
C ALA A 55 10.82 1.81 2.66
N VAL A 56 11.96 1.14 2.61
CA VAL A 56 13.11 1.63 1.84
C VAL A 56 12.76 1.70 0.35
N LEU A 57 12.18 0.64 -0.17
CA LEU A 57 11.82 0.57 -1.57
C LEU A 57 10.78 1.64 -1.93
N PHE A 58 9.80 1.82 -1.07
CA PHE A 58 8.76 2.82 -1.27
C PHE A 58 9.38 4.23 -1.35
N GLU A 59 10.25 4.55 -0.41
CA GLU A 59 10.87 5.88 -0.39
C GLU A 59 11.77 6.10 -1.58
N GLU A 60 12.51 5.08 -1.98
CA GLU A 60 13.38 5.19 -3.16
C GLU A 60 12.58 5.40 -4.44
N GLN A 61 11.46 4.72 -4.58
CA GLN A 61 10.71 4.72 -5.82
C GLN A 61 9.67 5.82 -5.92
N THR A 62 9.19 6.34 -4.79
CA THR A 62 8.15 7.37 -4.80
C THR A 62 8.63 8.73 -4.35
N SER A 63 9.77 8.81 -3.71
CA SER A 63 10.32 10.02 -3.07
C SER A 63 9.45 10.52 -1.92
N MET A 64 8.55 9.68 -1.44
CA MET A 64 7.73 9.98 -0.27
C MET A 64 8.23 9.18 0.91
N LYS A 65 8.17 9.77 2.10
CA LYS A 65 8.53 9.04 3.29
C LYS A 65 7.43 8.08 3.68
N TYR A 66 7.80 6.84 3.92
CA TYR A 66 6.86 5.82 4.31
C TYR A 66 6.10 6.19 5.58
N GLU A 67 6.80 6.78 6.54
CA GLU A 67 6.20 7.17 7.80
C GLU A 67 5.22 8.33 7.70
N ASP A 68 5.25 9.07 6.59
CA ASP A 68 4.31 10.17 6.37
C ASP A 68 2.97 9.67 5.83
N ILE A 69 2.88 8.40 5.48
CA ILE A 69 1.64 7.83 4.99
C ILE A 69 0.75 7.48 6.18
N PRO A 70 -0.47 8.02 6.25
CA PRO A 70 -1.40 7.60 7.29
C PRO A 70 -1.73 6.13 7.13
N ILE A 71 -1.70 5.42 8.21
CA ILE A 71 -1.62 3.98 8.16
C ILE A 71 -2.93 3.28 8.40
N GLU A 72 -3.94 4.01 8.80
CA GLU A 72 -5.28 3.48 8.98
C GLU A 72 -6.24 4.29 8.12
N PRO A 73 -6.21 4.09 6.81
CA PRO A 73 -7.15 4.82 5.95
C PRO A 73 -8.58 4.40 6.27
N SER A 74 -9.51 5.30 6.01
CA SER A 74 -10.93 5.00 6.15
C SER A 74 -11.31 3.89 5.18
N ASP A 75 -12.48 3.29 5.38
CA ASP A 75 -12.95 2.24 4.49
C ASP A 75 -13.06 2.73 3.05
N SER A 76 -13.55 3.95 2.86
CA SER A 76 -13.67 4.48 1.51
C SER A 76 -12.32 4.76 0.86
N GLU A 77 -11.35 5.21 1.64
CA GLU A 77 -9.99 5.40 1.13
C GLU A 77 -9.35 4.07 0.76
N ARG A 78 -9.54 3.07 1.60
CA ARG A 78 -9.02 1.73 1.37
C ARG A 78 -9.63 1.13 0.11
N ASN A 79 -10.93 1.27 -0.05
CA ASN A 79 -11.63 0.78 -1.24
C ASN A 79 -11.12 1.46 -2.50
N ARG A 80 -10.85 2.75 -2.42
CA ARG A 80 -10.33 3.51 -3.56
C ARG A 80 -8.94 3.04 -3.95
N ILE A 81 -8.08 2.84 -2.95
CA ILE A 81 -6.73 2.32 -3.19
C ILE A 81 -6.81 0.93 -3.80
N THR A 82 -7.65 0.07 -3.25
CA THR A 82 -7.80 -1.30 -3.74
C THR A 82 -8.33 -1.31 -5.18
N SER A 83 -9.27 -0.44 -5.50
CA SER A 83 -9.82 -0.36 -6.86
C SER A 83 -8.75 0.04 -7.86
N GLN A 84 -7.92 1.02 -7.54
CA GLN A 84 -6.85 1.44 -8.42
C GLN A 84 -5.79 0.36 -8.56
N LEU A 85 -5.45 -0.28 -7.45
CA LEU A 85 -4.49 -1.36 -7.41
C LEU A 85 -4.93 -2.52 -8.30
N THR A 86 -6.14 -2.99 -8.11
CA THR A 86 -6.65 -4.13 -8.87
C THR A 86 -6.83 -3.77 -10.34
N GLY A 87 -7.26 -2.55 -10.63
CA GLY A 87 -7.37 -2.09 -12.01
C GLY A 87 -6.03 -2.12 -12.73
N TYR A 88 -4.98 -1.68 -12.06
CA TYR A 88 -3.64 -1.71 -12.62
C TYR A 88 -3.17 -3.15 -12.87
N ILE A 89 -3.36 -4.02 -11.89
CA ILE A 89 -2.96 -5.42 -12.02
C ILE A 89 -3.69 -6.07 -13.20
N LEU A 90 -4.99 -5.85 -13.32
CA LEU A 90 -5.76 -6.41 -14.43
C LEU A 90 -5.29 -5.91 -15.79
N SER A 91 -4.84 -4.66 -15.85
CA SER A 91 -4.38 -4.07 -17.11
C SER A 91 -2.97 -4.50 -17.49
N VAL A 92 -2.09 -4.62 -16.50
CA VAL A 92 -0.66 -4.79 -16.75
C VAL A 92 -0.20 -6.24 -16.57
N CYS A 93 -0.69 -6.90 -15.53
CA CYS A 93 -0.27 -8.28 -15.24
C CYS A 93 -1.46 -9.09 -14.73
N PRO A 94 -2.44 -9.35 -15.61
CA PRO A 94 -3.68 -10.01 -15.18
C PRO A 94 -3.46 -11.39 -14.57
N ASP A 95 -2.37 -12.06 -14.91
CA ASP A 95 -2.05 -13.35 -14.32
C ASP A 95 -1.81 -13.25 -12.81
N GLN A 96 -1.37 -12.11 -12.32
CA GLN A 96 -1.15 -11.92 -10.89
C GLN A 96 -2.46 -11.69 -10.12
N MET A 97 -3.53 -11.41 -10.82
CA MET A 97 -4.81 -11.14 -10.14
C MET A 97 -5.32 -12.36 -9.39
N GLU A 98 -5.17 -13.53 -9.99
CA GLU A 98 -5.58 -14.78 -9.34
C GLU A 98 -4.79 -15.00 -8.06
N VAL A 99 -3.49 -14.81 -8.13
CA VAL A 99 -2.62 -14.96 -6.97
C VAL A 99 -2.98 -13.94 -5.90
N TYR A 100 -3.25 -12.71 -6.32
CA TYR A 100 -3.62 -11.64 -5.41
C TYR A 100 -4.90 -11.94 -4.64
N LYS A 101 -5.90 -12.46 -5.33
CA LYS A 101 -7.18 -12.79 -4.71
C LYS A 101 -7.07 -13.94 -3.72
N ASN A 102 -6.15 -14.85 -3.96
CA ASN A 102 -6.05 -16.08 -3.17
C ASN A 102 -5.02 -16.03 -2.05
N ARG A 103 -4.42 -14.88 -1.83
CA ARG A 103 -3.40 -14.77 -0.78
C ARG A 103 -3.99 -14.66 0.61
#